data_24062f8417976038fae5377df42fedc3
#
_entry.id   24062f8417976038fae5377df42fedc3
#
_cell.length_a   1.000
_cell.length_b   1.000
_cell.length_c   1.000
_cell.angle_alpha   90.00
_cell.angle_beta   90.00
_cell.angle_gamma   90.00
#
_symmetry.space_group_name_H-M   'P 1'
#
loop_
_entity.id
_entity.type
_entity.pdbx_description
1 polymer ?
#
loop_
_entity_poly.entity_id
_entity_poly.type
_entity_poly.pdbx_seq_one_letter_code
_entity_poly.pdbx_strand_id
1 'polypeptide(L)'
;MILNILRIALIILEVVLIFNLLIIVHELGHFLAARWRGLYVDKFGVWFGRPIWKKVINGVEFSLGWIPAGGFVLLPQMAPMEAIEGKPGRTELPPIKPLDKIIVAFAGPLFSFLLALAFATLVWAVGRPMPEAETTTTVGYVTPDGPAARAGFLPGDKILEVDGHPVTRFNGMVDSIAWYVVRSEGATIHFKVQRGNQILDLNSQFERPETTGWERKSLRQVDFLAAITPVVAKVEPGSAAAEAGLKPNDQIIAVDGRKIYYPQRITEWAQQHPGQMIPLTVLRDNAQLQISLRPSRPIINSVIKNSPAEVAGVRAGDRIIALNDNQIYDWLTVVTHVEQNPGKPLTLTVQQGDKQLKARILPQTPDGQKQAMLGIYSSDASYGITWDAGGKMTIAHTSPLEQISAGVQTLTNTVGALLSPQSDIKLQHMSGPIMIMRTYYILFQSDFGWQLALWFSVVFNINLAIINLLPIPVL
;
A
#
# COMPACT_ATOMS: atom_id res chain seq x y z
N MET A 1 8.39 17.58 -19.10
CA MET A 1 7.30 16.82 -19.76
C MET A 1 7.83 15.56 -20.46
N ILE A 2 8.77 15.64 -21.40
CA ILE A 2 9.31 14.46 -22.16
C ILE A 2 9.92 13.42 -21.22
N LEU A 3 10.75 13.80 -20.26
CA LEU A 3 11.37 12.89 -19.28
C LEU A 3 10.32 12.12 -18.45
N ASN A 4 9.21 12.76 -18.05
CA ASN A 4 8.14 12.08 -17.32
C ASN A 4 7.40 11.07 -18.20
N ILE A 5 7.18 11.39 -19.48
CA ILE A 5 6.55 10.46 -20.43
C ILE A 5 7.45 9.24 -20.64
N LEU A 6 8.76 9.45 -20.83
CA LEU A 6 9.73 8.36 -20.97
C LEU A 6 9.80 7.48 -19.72
N ARG A 7 9.79 8.07 -18.51
CA ARG A 7 9.75 7.33 -17.25
C ARG A 7 8.49 6.47 -17.15
N ILE A 8 7.32 7.03 -17.44
CA ILE A 8 6.05 6.27 -17.42
C ILE A 8 6.09 5.11 -18.44
N ALA A 9 6.57 5.37 -19.66
CA ALA A 9 6.68 4.35 -20.69
C ALA A 9 7.64 3.22 -20.27
N LEU A 10 8.76 3.54 -19.62
CA LEU A 10 9.71 2.56 -19.09
C LEU A 10 9.06 1.70 -18.01
N ILE A 11 8.38 2.31 -17.02
CA ILE A 11 7.67 1.59 -15.97
C ILE A 11 6.60 0.65 -16.56
N ILE A 12 5.84 1.10 -17.53
CA ILE A 12 4.84 0.24 -18.20
C ILE A 12 5.53 -0.96 -18.89
N LEU A 13 6.66 -0.73 -19.54
CA LEU A 13 7.45 -1.79 -20.14
C LEU A 13 7.94 -2.80 -19.10
N GLU A 14 8.47 -2.34 -17.97
CA GLU A 14 8.92 -3.19 -16.85
C GLU A 14 7.78 -4.03 -16.29
N VAL A 15 6.59 -3.44 -16.10
CA VAL A 15 5.38 -4.16 -15.66
C VAL A 15 5.00 -5.25 -16.66
N VAL A 16 4.96 -4.93 -17.94
CA VAL A 16 4.64 -5.91 -19.00
C VAL A 16 5.66 -7.03 -19.02
N LEU A 17 6.95 -6.72 -18.95
CA LEU A 17 8.02 -7.72 -18.99
C LEU A 17 7.96 -8.66 -17.77
N ILE A 18 7.89 -8.14 -16.57
CA ILE A 18 7.86 -8.98 -15.36
C ILE A 18 6.59 -9.84 -15.33
N PHE A 19 5.42 -9.27 -15.59
CA PHE A 19 4.15 -10.00 -15.57
C PHE A 19 4.13 -11.14 -16.59
N ASN A 20 4.62 -10.89 -17.81
CA ASN A 20 4.72 -11.92 -18.85
C ASN A 20 5.76 -13.00 -18.51
N LEU A 21 6.90 -12.63 -17.92
CA LEU A 21 7.91 -13.59 -17.49
C LEU A 21 7.30 -14.64 -16.53
N LEU A 22 6.48 -14.22 -15.55
CA LEU A 22 5.86 -15.12 -14.59
C LEU A 22 4.96 -16.15 -15.28
N ILE A 23 4.15 -15.70 -16.24
CA ILE A 23 3.22 -16.58 -16.96
C ILE A 23 3.97 -17.48 -17.96
N ILE A 24 4.90 -16.92 -18.72
CA ILE A 24 5.66 -17.70 -19.73
C ILE A 24 6.45 -18.83 -19.08
N VAL A 25 7.06 -18.59 -17.89
CA VAL A 25 7.80 -19.64 -17.18
C VAL A 25 6.86 -20.74 -16.69
N HIS A 26 5.65 -20.40 -16.25
CA HIS A 26 4.62 -21.37 -15.89
C HIS A 26 4.25 -22.24 -17.10
N GLU A 27 3.90 -21.63 -18.23
CA GLU A 27 3.53 -22.32 -19.48
C GLU A 27 4.69 -23.16 -20.03
N LEU A 28 5.92 -22.66 -19.87
CA LEU A 28 7.15 -23.40 -20.25
C LEU A 28 7.28 -24.72 -19.47
N GLY A 29 6.88 -24.73 -18.20
CA GLY A 29 6.82 -25.94 -17.39
C GLY A 29 5.94 -27.01 -18.01
N HIS A 30 4.70 -26.66 -18.37
CA HIS A 30 3.76 -27.55 -19.06
C HIS A 30 4.32 -28.02 -20.41
N PHE A 31 4.86 -27.11 -21.18
CA PHE A 31 5.45 -27.41 -22.50
C PHE A 31 6.59 -28.43 -22.41
N LEU A 32 7.56 -28.19 -21.53
CA LEU A 32 8.73 -29.06 -21.39
C LEU A 32 8.34 -30.46 -20.89
N ALA A 33 7.44 -30.54 -19.91
CA ALA A 33 6.94 -31.80 -19.41
C ALA A 33 6.14 -32.58 -20.44
N ALA A 34 5.29 -31.91 -21.23
CA ALA A 34 4.55 -32.53 -22.32
C ALA A 34 5.49 -33.12 -23.38
N ARG A 35 6.50 -32.36 -23.79
CA ARG A 35 7.54 -32.84 -24.74
C ARG A 35 8.35 -34.01 -24.17
N TRP A 36 8.73 -33.93 -22.89
CA TRP A 36 9.45 -35.00 -22.23
C TRP A 36 8.64 -36.30 -22.13
N ARG A 37 7.33 -36.20 -21.87
CA ARG A 37 6.42 -37.37 -21.78
C ARG A 37 5.87 -37.83 -23.12
N GLY A 38 6.27 -37.19 -24.23
CA GLY A 38 5.85 -37.56 -25.59
C GLY A 38 4.42 -37.20 -25.95
N LEU A 39 3.81 -36.22 -25.21
CA LEU A 39 2.53 -35.67 -25.56
C LEU A 39 2.64 -34.78 -26.81
N TYR A 40 1.57 -34.72 -27.58
CA TYR A 40 1.45 -33.81 -28.70
C TYR A 40 1.25 -32.39 -28.21
N VAL A 41 2.15 -31.49 -28.63
CA VAL A 41 2.04 -30.06 -28.37
C VAL A 41 1.70 -29.38 -29.69
N ASP A 42 0.52 -28.80 -29.78
CA ASP A 42 0.06 -28.13 -31.00
C ASP A 42 0.69 -26.74 -31.12
N LYS A 43 0.63 -25.97 -30.04
CA LYS A 43 1.06 -24.58 -30.04
C LYS A 43 1.63 -24.14 -28.68
N PHE A 44 2.66 -23.30 -28.75
CA PHE A 44 3.17 -22.51 -27.63
C PHE A 44 3.03 -21.03 -28.01
N GLY A 45 2.14 -20.33 -27.33
CA GLY A 45 1.85 -18.92 -27.60
C GLY A 45 2.33 -18.03 -26.48
N VAL A 46 3.03 -16.96 -26.84
CA VAL A 46 3.31 -15.83 -26.00
C VAL A 46 2.37 -14.71 -26.42
N TRP A 47 1.69 -14.10 -25.46
CA TRP A 47 0.64 -13.11 -25.69
C TRP A 47 -0.60 -13.65 -26.38
N PHE A 48 -1.71 -12.94 -26.23
CA PHE A 48 -2.98 -13.33 -26.84
C PHE A 48 -3.27 -12.57 -28.14
N GLY A 49 -4.34 -12.97 -28.82
CA GLY A 49 -4.84 -12.32 -30.04
C GLY A 49 -4.22 -12.83 -31.34
N ARG A 50 -4.36 -12.06 -32.43
CA ARG A 50 -3.81 -12.45 -33.73
C ARG A 50 -2.28 -12.46 -33.68
N PRO A 51 -1.62 -13.52 -34.17
CA PRO A 51 -0.16 -13.61 -34.14
C PRO A 51 0.46 -12.53 -35.03
N ILE A 52 1.38 -11.75 -34.45
CA ILE A 52 2.26 -10.84 -35.18
C ILE A 52 3.50 -11.56 -35.72
N TRP A 53 3.82 -12.70 -35.10
CA TRP A 53 4.87 -13.61 -35.55
C TRP A 53 4.46 -15.04 -35.23
N LYS A 54 4.80 -15.98 -36.15
CA LYS A 54 4.64 -17.40 -35.95
C LYS A 54 5.67 -18.21 -36.68
N LYS A 55 6.11 -19.34 -36.12
CA LYS A 55 7.04 -20.28 -36.74
C LYS A 55 6.78 -21.68 -36.21
N VAL A 56 6.81 -22.66 -37.09
CA VAL A 56 6.72 -24.08 -36.70
C VAL A 56 8.14 -24.62 -36.51
N ILE A 57 8.42 -25.17 -35.33
CA ILE A 57 9.70 -25.78 -34.98
C ILE A 57 9.43 -27.14 -34.36
N ASN A 58 10.00 -28.20 -34.95
CA ASN A 58 9.82 -29.60 -34.47
C ASN A 58 8.33 -29.99 -34.25
N GLY A 59 7.45 -29.57 -35.15
CA GLY A 59 6.03 -29.89 -35.13
C GLY A 59 5.18 -29.03 -34.21
N VAL A 60 5.77 -28.04 -33.49
CA VAL A 60 5.06 -27.12 -32.60
C VAL A 60 4.97 -25.74 -33.23
N GLU A 61 3.80 -25.13 -33.29
CA GLU A 61 3.64 -23.73 -33.69
C GLU A 61 4.02 -22.81 -32.50
N PHE A 62 5.11 -22.07 -32.65
CA PHE A 62 5.45 -20.95 -31.75
C PHE A 62 4.85 -19.68 -32.30
N SER A 63 4.17 -18.92 -31.45
CA SER A 63 3.54 -17.67 -31.87
C SER A 63 3.68 -16.54 -30.84
N LEU A 64 3.75 -15.30 -31.36
CA LEU A 64 3.68 -14.08 -30.56
C LEU A 64 2.39 -13.34 -30.94
N GLY A 65 1.48 -13.15 -30.01
CA GLY A 65 0.25 -12.38 -30.21
C GLY A 65 0.48 -10.88 -30.17
N TRP A 66 -0.54 -10.08 -30.44
CA TRP A 66 -0.45 -8.61 -30.40
C TRP A 66 -0.89 -7.99 -29.05
N ILE A 67 -1.58 -8.76 -28.20
CA ILE A 67 -2.00 -8.31 -26.85
C ILE A 67 -0.91 -8.73 -25.87
N PRO A 68 -0.12 -7.81 -25.29
CA PRO A 68 1.06 -8.15 -24.50
C PRO A 68 0.68 -8.62 -23.08
N ALA A 69 -0.15 -9.64 -22.99
CA ALA A 69 -0.59 -10.23 -21.74
C ALA A 69 -0.68 -11.75 -21.87
N GLY A 70 -0.08 -12.46 -20.93
CA GLY A 70 -0.21 -13.90 -20.79
C GLY A 70 0.58 -14.74 -21.78
N GLY A 71 0.28 -16.02 -21.76
CA GLY A 71 0.80 -17.06 -22.62
C GLY A 71 -0.09 -18.28 -22.52
N PHE A 72 0.13 -19.25 -23.39
CA PHE A 72 -0.61 -20.51 -23.35
C PHE A 72 0.17 -21.61 -24.05
N VAL A 73 -0.05 -22.84 -23.60
CA VAL A 73 0.38 -24.05 -24.30
C VAL A 73 -0.85 -24.87 -24.66
N LEU A 74 -0.99 -25.21 -25.95
CA LEU A 74 -2.13 -26.01 -26.42
C LEU A 74 -1.73 -27.48 -26.43
N LEU A 75 -2.35 -28.24 -25.52
CA LEU A 75 -2.13 -29.66 -25.29
C LEU A 75 -3.45 -30.43 -25.56
N PRO A 76 -3.72 -30.85 -26.81
CA PRO A 76 -5.01 -31.43 -27.20
C PRO A 76 -5.39 -32.70 -26.40
N GLN A 77 -4.39 -33.46 -25.94
CA GLN A 77 -4.63 -34.69 -25.17
C GLN A 77 -4.96 -34.42 -23.69
N MET A 78 -4.75 -33.18 -23.20
CA MET A 78 -5.06 -32.80 -21.81
C MET A 78 -6.49 -32.31 -21.61
N ALA A 79 -7.09 -31.72 -22.66
CA ALA A 79 -8.47 -31.27 -22.64
C ALA A 79 -9.29 -31.98 -23.71
N PRO A 80 -10.55 -32.38 -23.44
CA PRO A 80 -11.44 -32.87 -24.50
C PRO A 80 -11.71 -31.71 -25.45
N MET A 81 -11.20 -31.82 -26.68
CA MET A 81 -11.29 -30.77 -27.71
C MET A 81 -12.71 -30.38 -28.09
N GLU A 82 -13.68 -31.26 -27.87
CA GLU A 82 -15.11 -31.01 -28.08
C GLU A 82 -15.66 -29.88 -27.20
N ALA A 83 -15.05 -29.64 -26.03
CA ALA A 83 -15.46 -28.58 -25.10
C ALA A 83 -14.94 -27.19 -25.51
N ILE A 84 -13.91 -27.09 -26.36
CA ILE A 84 -13.23 -25.83 -26.64
C ILE A 84 -13.49 -25.28 -28.04
N GLU A 85 -13.66 -26.14 -29.10
CA GLU A 85 -13.72 -25.65 -30.48
C GLU A 85 -14.87 -26.13 -31.37
N GLY A 86 -15.66 -27.13 -30.97
CA GLY A 86 -16.80 -27.58 -31.77
C GLY A 86 -16.48 -27.99 -33.21
N LYS A 87 -15.23 -28.32 -33.54
CA LYS A 87 -14.81 -28.71 -34.90
C LYS A 87 -14.60 -30.22 -34.99
N PRO A 88 -15.41 -30.93 -35.74
CA PRO A 88 -15.14 -32.31 -36.07
C PRO A 88 -14.00 -32.37 -37.10
N GLY A 89 -12.94 -33.14 -36.87
CA GLY A 89 -11.98 -33.47 -37.90
C GLY A 89 -10.52 -33.59 -37.58
N ARG A 90 -10.10 -33.86 -36.35
CA ARG A 90 -8.73 -34.28 -36.06
C ARG A 90 -8.63 -35.79 -35.86
N THR A 91 -7.57 -36.38 -36.44
CA THR A 91 -7.11 -37.75 -36.21
C THR A 91 -7.10 -38.02 -34.69
N GLU A 92 -7.71 -39.12 -34.24
CA GLU A 92 -7.70 -39.56 -32.85
C GLU A 92 -6.26 -39.64 -32.36
N LEU A 93 -5.89 -38.73 -31.42
CA LEU A 93 -4.58 -38.77 -30.76
C LEU A 93 -4.54 -39.98 -29.80
N PRO A 94 -3.41 -40.68 -29.69
CA PRO A 94 -3.32 -41.83 -28.78
C PRO A 94 -3.63 -41.43 -27.34
N PRO A 95 -4.32 -42.31 -26.59
CA PRO A 95 -4.63 -42.04 -25.18
C PRO A 95 -3.36 -41.95 -24.37
N ILE A 96 -3.31 -40.94 -23.47
CA ILE A 96 -2.18 -40.73 -22.56
C ILE A 96 -2.43 -41.38 -21.20
N LYS A 97 -1.36 -41.85 -20.57
CA LYS A 97 -1.43 -42.45 -19.24
C LYS A 97 -1.82 -41.41 -18.21
N PRO A 98 -2.63 -41.74 -17.19
CA PRO A 98 -3.00 -40.80 -16.11
C PRO A 98 -1.78 -40.15 -15.43
N LEU A 99 -0.70 -40.90 -15.24
CA LEU A 99 0.53 -40.37 -14.64
C LEU A 99 1.15 -39.24 -15.50
N ASP A 100 1.10 -39.36 -16.85
CA ASP A 100 1.65 -38.34 -17.73
C ASP A 100 0.83 -37.05 -17.66
N LYS A 101 -0.51 -37.16 -17.50
CA LYS A 101 -1.40 -36.02 -17.26
C LYS A 101 -1.02 -35.30 -15.95
N ILE A 102 -0.80 -36.06 -14.88
CA ILE A 102 -0.41 -35.52 -13.56
C ILE A 102 0.94 -34.81 -13.66
N ILE A 103 1.95 -35.43 -14.29
CA ILE A 103 3.28 -34.84 -14.46
C ILE A 103 3.19 -33.52 -15.23
N VAL A 104 2.46 -33.50 -16.34
CA VAL A 104 2.31 -32.27 -17.15
C VAL A 104 1.53 -31.21 -16.40
N ALA A 105 0.43 -31.58 -15.70
CA ALA A 105 -0.34 -30.62 -14.92
C ALA A 105 0.48 -30.02 -13.76
N PHE A 106 1.32 -30.82 -13.11
CA PHE A 106 2.17 -30.38 -12.01
C PHE A 106 3.37 -29.50 -12.47
N ALA A 107 3.82 -29.66 -13.71
CA ALA A 107 5.06 -29.02 -14.19
C ALA A 107 4.96 -27.49 -14.25
N GLY A 108 3.81 -26.92 -14.64
CA GLY A 108 3.61 -25.47 -14.61
C GLY A 108 3.77 -24.88 -13.20
N PRO A 109 2.99 -25.37 -12.21
CA PRO A 109 3.18 -25.03 -10.80
C PRO A 109 4.61 -25.21 -10.28
N LEU A 110 5.29 -26.31 -10.65
CA LEU A 110 6.67 -26.54 -10.28
C LEU A 110 7.60 -25.45 -10.83
N PHE A 111 7.44 -25.05 -12.09
CA PHE A 111 8.25 -24.00 -12.69
C PHE A 111 7.98 -22.62 -12.07
N SER A 112 6.74 -22.31 -11.72
CA SER A 112 6.41 -21.12 -10.93
C SER A 112 7.10 -21.15 -9.56
N PHE A 113 7.10 -22.29 -8.87
CA PHE A 113 7.79 -22.45 -7.60
C PHE A 113 9.31 -22.30 -7.73
N LEU A 114 9.92 -22.87 -8.76
CA LEU A 114 11.36 -22.71 -9.04
C LEU A 114 11.71 -21.24 -9.35
N LEU A 115 10.84 -20.53 -10.06
CA LEU A 115 11.01 -19.10 -10.31
C LEU A 115 10.87 -18.29 -9.02
N ALA A 116 9.91 -18.63 -8.15
CA ALA A 116 9.80 -18.02 -6.83
C ALA A 116 11.07 -18.22 -6.00
N LEU A 117 11.66 -19.43 -6.00
CA LEU A 117 12.91 -19.73 -5.31
C LEU A 117 14.08 -18.92 -5.89
N ALA A 118 14.18 -18.80 -7.21
CA ALA A 118 15.19 -17.98 -7.86
C ALA A 118 15.08 -16.51 -7.46
N PHE A 119 13.87 -15.94 -7.51
CA PHE A 119 13.63 -14.55 -7.07
C PHE A 119 13.87 -14.39 -5.56
N ALA A 120 13.47 -15.34 -4.72
CA ALA A 120 13.73 -15.30 -3.28
C ALA A 120 15.24 -15.29 -2.99
N THR A 121 16.03 -16.04 -3.76
CA THR A 121 17.49 -16.04 -3.66
C THR A 121 18.09 -14.70 -4.08
N LEU A 122 17.57 -14.07 -5.14
CA LEU A 122 17.98 -12.73 -5.54
C LEU A 122 17.63 -11.70 -4.46
N VAL A 123 16.40 -11.72 -3.93
CA VAL A 123 15.97 -10.83 -2.84
C VAL A 123 16.84 -11.01 -1.60
N TRP A 124 17.21 -12.25 -1.26
CA TRP A 124 18.13 -12.52 -0.16
C TRP A 124 19.51 -11.91 -0.39
N ALA A 125 20.02 -11.99 -1.62
CA ALA A 125 21.35 -11.45 -1.96
C ALA A 125 21.37 -9.91 -1.96
N VAL A 126 20.37 -9.26 -2.56
CA VAL A 126 20.35 -7.79 -2.73
C VAL A 126 19.66 -7.05 -1.58
N GLY A 127 18.86 -7.75 -0.78
CA GLY A 127 18.04 -7.21 0.26
C GLY A 127 16.74 -6.59 -0.23
N ARG A 128 15.77 -6.51 0.66
CA ARG A 128 14.46 -5.85 0.44
C ARG A 128 14.31 -4.67 1.40
N PRO A 129 13.91 -3.49 0.92
CA PRO A 129 13.56 -2.40 1.81
C PRO A 129 12.29 -2.75 2.60
N MET A 130 12.37 -2.55 3.91
CA MET A 130 11.26 -2.75 4.85
C MET A 130 10.99 -1.45 5.59
N PRO A 131 9.77 -0.90 5.51
CA PRO A 131 9.36 0.23 6.34
C PRO A 131 9.25 -0.17 7.82
N GLU A 132 9.35 0.80 8.72
CA GLU A 132 9.28 0.54 10.17
C GLU A 132 7.99 -0.20 10.58
N ALA A 133 6.87 0.04 9.91
CA ALA A 133 5.62 -0.66 10.17
C ALA A 133 5.68 -2.19 9.95
N GLU A 134 6.67 -2.70 9.21
CA GLU A 134 6.93 -4.13 9.07
C GLU A 134 7.92 -4.69 10.11
N THR A 135 8.50 -3.83 10.95
CA THR A 135 9.53 -4.23 11.94
C THR A 135 9.19 -3.86 13.37
N THR A 136 8.09 -3.14 13.59
CA THR A 136 7.62 -2.72 14.91
C THR A 136 6.25 -3.28 15.25
N THR A 137 5.93 -3.39 16.56
CA THR A 137 4.58 -3.60 17.06
C THR A 137 4.12 -2.42 17.93
N THR A 138 4.88 -1.32 17.93
CA THR A 138 4.62 -0.14 18.74
C THR A 138 3.59 0.76 18.07
N VAL A 139 2.63 1.25 18.84
CA VAL A 139 1.64 2.24 18.41
C VAL A 139 2.32 3.61 18.29
N GLY A 140 2.22 4.24 17.13
CA GLY A 140 2.78 5.57 16.87
C GLY A 140 1.79 6.70 17.03
N TYR A 141 0.60 6.48 16.53
CA TYR A 141 -0.50 7.45 16.57
C TYR A 141 -1.81 6.78 16.91
N VAL A 142 -2.63 7.45 17.69
CA VAL A 142 -3.99 7.02 18.04
C VAL A 142 -4.93 8.14 17.61
N THR A 143 -5.87 7.83 16.72
CA THR A 143 -6.85 8.80 16.24
C THR A 143 -7.73 9.27 17.41
N PRO A 144 -7.82 10.58 17.68
CA PRO A 144 -8.70 11.10 18.73
C PRO A 144 -10.15 10.62 18.52
N ASP A 145 -10.82 10.28 19.60
CA ASP A 145 -12.20 9.78 19.63
C ASP A 145 -12.46 8.49 18.84
N GLY A 146 -11.42 7.88 18.24
CA GLY A 146 -11.49 6.60 17.56
C GLY A 146 -11.60 5.40 18.51
N PRO A 147 -11.86 4.18 17.99
CA PRO A 147 -11.98 2.97 18.81
C PRO A 147 -10.78 2.72 19.73
N ALA A 148 -9.56 2.91 19.21
CA ALA A 148 -8.34 2.75 20.01
C ALA A 148 -8.24 3.76 21.17
N ALA A 149 -8.59 5.03 20.92
CA ALA A 149 -8.58 6.07 21.95
C ALA A 149 -9.58 5.73 23.07
N ARG A 150 -10.78 5.32 22.67
CA ARG A 150 -11.82 4.88 23.63
C ARG A 150 -11.42 3.64 24.43
N ALA A 151 -10.63 2.75 23.84
CA ALA A 151 -10.06 1.57 24.50
C ALA A 151 -8.86 1.89 25.41
N GLY A 152 -8.36 3.13 25.40
CA GLY A 152 -7.26 3.59 26.24
C GLY A 152 -5.86 3.33 25.68
N PHE A 153 -5.70 3.09 24.36
CA PHE A 153 -4.38 3.04 23.72
C PHE A 153 -3.68 4.39 23.78
N LEU A 154 -2.36 4.33 23.90
CA LEU A 154 -1.49 5.50 23.89
C LEU A 154 -0.33 5.31 22.90
N PRO A 155 0.18 6.39 22.26
CA PRO A 155 1.43 6.32 21.52
C PRO A 155 2.57 5.81 22.40
N GLY A 156 3.34 4.84 21.86
CA GLY A 156 4.39 4.14 22.59
C GLY A 156 3.98 2.80 23.20
N ASP A 157 2.70 2.46 23.19
CA ASP A 157 2.24 1.12 23.58
C ASP A 157 2.80 0.06 22.62
N LYS A 158 3.36 -1.01 23.15
CA LYS A 158 3.83 -2.15 22.37
C LYS A 158 2.79 -3.26 22.41
N ILE A 159 2.19 -3.58 21.27
CA ILE A 159 1.22 -4.68 21.16
C ILE A 159 1.98 -6.01 21.13
N LEU A 160 1.60 -6.93 21.99
CA LEU A 160 2.19 -8.26 22.13
C LEU A 160 1.33 -9.33 21.48
N GLU A 161 0.00 -9.23 21.64
CA GLU A 161 -0.97 -10.19 21.11
C GLU A 161 -2.24 -9.47 20.64
N VAL A 162 -2.90 -10.04 19.63
CA VAL A 162 -4.23 -9.64 19.15
C VAL A 162 -5.10 -10.91 19.15
N ASP A 163 -6.22 -10.90 19.87
CA ASP A 163 -7.12 -12.06 20.06
C ASP A 163 -6.35 -13.35 20.43
N GLY A 164 -5.34 -13.24 21.34
CA GLY A 164 -4.51 -14.35 21.77
C GLY A 164 -3.43 -14.80 20.79
N HIS A 165 -3.32 -14.15 19.63
CA HIS A 165 -2.28 -14.42 18.65
C HIS A 165 -1.07 -13.49 18.84
N PRO A 166 0.13 -14.01 19.09
CA PRO A 166 1.35 -13.20 19.17
C PRO A 166 1.61 -12.44 17.88
N VAL A 167 2.06 -11.19 18.00
CA VAL A 167 2.40 -10.34 16.86
C VAL A 167 3.87 -9.93 16.88
N THR A 168 4.48 -9.87 15.70
CA THR A 168 5.89 -9.49 15.52
C THR A 168 6.07 -8.20 14.72
N ARG A 169 5.00 -7.74 14.08
CA ARG A 169 4.99 -6.55 13.21
C ARG A 169 3.63 -5.88 13.17
N PHE A 170 3.61 -4.64 12.73
CA PHE A 170 2.36 -3.90 12.62
C PHE A 170 1.62 -4.26 11.32
N ASN A 171 2.31 -4.15 10.18
CA ASN A 171 1.76 -4.43 8.86
C ASN A 171 2.29 -5.75 8.28
N GLY A 172 1.46 -6.43 7.51
CA GLY A 172 1.78 -7.69 6.84
C GLY A 172 0.60 -8.65 6.86
N MET A 173 0.76 -9.82 6.23
CA MET A 173 -0.25 -10.88 6.18
C MET A 173 0.07 -12.07 7.11
N VAL A 174 1.19 -11.98 7.84
CA VAL A 174 1.69 -13.02 8.74
C VAL A 174 2.13 -12.36 10.04
N ASP A 175 1.60 -12.85 11.16
CA ASP A 175 1.91 -12.42 12.53
C ASP A 175 1.93 -10.91 12.72
N SER A 176 0.96 -10.23 12.10
CA SER A 176 0.84 -8.77 12.14
C SER A 176 -0.44 -8.30 12.83
N ILE A 177 -0.34 -7.12 13.44
CA ILE A 177 -1.48 -6.48 14.09
C ILE A 177 -2.59 -6.22 13.07
N ALA A 178 -2.26 -5.63 11.91
CA ALA A 178 -3.22 -5.32 10.87
C ALA A 178 -3.98 -6.57 10.38
N TRP A 179 -3.27 -7.69 10.20
CA TRP A 179 -3.90 -8.93 9.78
C TRP A 179 -4.89 -9.48 10.81
N TYR A 180 -4.48 -9.55 12.08
CA TYR A 180 -5.35 -10.10 13.14
C TYR A 180 -6.52 -9.17 13.45
N VAL A 181 -6.38 -7.85 13.33
CA VAL A 181 -7.50 -6.90 13.41
C VAL A 181 -8.54 -7.17 12.32
N VAL A 182 -8.09 -7.29 11.07
CA VAL A 182 -8.99 -7.55 9.93
C VAL A 182 -9.64 -8.93 10.02
N ARG A 183 -8.92 -9.93 10.51
CA ARG A 183 -9.40 -11.31 10.66
C ARG A 183 -10.26 -11.53 11.90
N SER A 184 -10.21 -10.64 12.91
CA SER A 184 -10.99 -10.77 14.13
C SER A 184 -12.48 -10.99 13.81
N GLU A 185 -13.13 -11.91 14.52
CA GLU A 185 -14.52 -12.29 14.30
C GLU A 185 -15.43 -11.86 15.46
N GLY A 186 -14.85 -11.39 16.56
CA GLY A 186 -15.58 -10.94 17.75
C GLY A 186 -16.31 -9.60 17.58
N ALA A 187 -17.16 -9.26 18.53
CA ALA A 187 -17.77 -7.93 18.67
C ALA A 187 -16.77 -6.87 19.12
N THR A 188 -15.71 -7.30 19.83
CA THR A 188 -14.56 -6.51 20.26
C THR A 188 -13.30 -7.27 19.93
N ILE A 189 -12.19 -6.56 19.81
CA ILE A 189 -10.86 -7.12 19.55
C ILE A 189 -10.06 -6.97 20.85
N HIS A 190 -9.52 -8.09 21.33
CA HIS A 190 -8.69 -8.12 22.52
C HIS A 190 -7.22 -7.91 22.18
N PHE A 191 -6.56 -7.03 22.93
CA PHE A 191 -5.14 -6.72 22.77
C PHE A 191 -4.41 -6.90 24.09
N LYS A 192 -3.29 -7.63 24.07
CA LYS A 192 -2.32 -7.62 25.15
C LYS A 192 -1.24 -6.60 24.81
N VAL A 193 -1.05 -5.61 25.68
CA VAL A 193 -0.24 -4.42 25.42
C VAL A 193 0.78 -4.24 26.53
N GLN A 194 2.02 -3.93 26.16
CA GLN A 194 3.06 -3.51 27.10
C GLN A 194 3.17 -1.98 27.07
N ARG A 195 2.92 -1.33 28.23
CA ARG A 195 3.10 0.10 28.45
C ARG A 195 4.16 0.31 29.53
N GLY A 196 5.36 0.71 29.13
CA GLY A 196 6.51 0.72 30.02
C GLY A 196 6.80 -0.68 30.58
N ASN A 197 6.70 -0.84 31.90
CA ASN A 197 6.90 -2.14 32.58
C ASN A 197 5.59 -2.87 32.90
N GLN A 198 4.44 -2.33 32.49
CA GLN A 198 3.12 -2.92 32.78
C GLN A 198 2.59 -3.68 31.58
N ILE A 199 1.94 -4.81 31.82
CA ILE A 199 1.16 -5.53 30.82
C ILE A 199 -0.32 -5.18 31.06
N LEU A 200 -1.01 -4.76 30.01
CA LEU A 200 -2.40 -4.35 30.02
C LEU A 200 -3.18 -5.21 29.03
N ASP A 201 -4.40 -5.54 29.41
CA ASP A 201 -5.40 -6.13 28.53
C ASP A 201 -6.40 -5.05 28.12
N LEU A 202 -6.41 -4.70 26.82
CA LEU A 202 -7.30 -3.69 26.27
C LEU A 202 -8.30 -4.35 25.31
N ASN A 203 -9.57 -3.97 25.45
CA ASN A 203 -10.64 -4.39 24.54
C ASN A 203 -11.08 -3.20 23.70
N SER A 204 -10.87 -3.28 22.38
CA SER A 204 -11.26 -2.23 21.46
C SER A 204 -12.48 -2.65 20.65
N GLN A 205 -13.38 -1.72 20.44
CA GLN A 205 -14.32 -1.82 19.32
C GLN A 205 -13.56 -1.57 18.01
N PHE A 206 -14.24 -1.78 16.90
CA PHE A 206 -13.73 -1.50 15.59
C PHE A 206 -14.74 -0.68 14.79
N GLU A 207 -14.26 0.02 13.79
CA GLU A 207 -15.08 0.71 12.80
C GLU A 207 -14.92 0.04 11.44
N ARG A 208 -15.94 0.18 10.59
CA ARG A 208 -15.91 -0.15 9.17
C ARG A 208 -16.29 1.11 8.43
N PRO A 209 -15.32 1.84 7.84
CA PRO A 209 -15.63 3.03 7.05
C PRO A 209 -16.72 2.72 6.03
N GLU A 210 -17.69 3.61 5.88
CA GLU A 210 -18.73 3.43 4.87
C GLU A 210 -18.14 3.48 3.48
N THR A 211 -18.53 2.52 2.65
CA THR A 211 -18.14 2.46 1.23
C THR A 211 -19.35 2.75 0.36
N THR A 212 -19.17 3.49 -0.72
CA THR A 212 -20.24 3.88 -1.63
C THR A 212 -20.18 3.11 -2.94
N GLY A 213 -21.34 2.62 -3.39
CA GLY A 213 -21.51 2.06 -4.72
C GLY A 213 -20.63 0.85 -5.06
N TRP A 214 -19.68 1.04 -5.97
CA TRP A 214 -18.79 0.00 -6.51
C TRP A 214 -17.52 -0.24 -5.69
N GLU A 215 -17.33 0.49 -4.61
CA GLU A 215 -16.17 0.34 -3.76
C GLU A 215 -16.21 -1.01 -3.03
N ARG A 216 -15.01 -1.56 -2.80
CA ARG A 216 -14.88 -2.75 -1.97
C ARG A 216 -15.34 -2.42 -0.55
N LYS A 217 -16.09 -3.33 0.07
CA LYS A 217 -16.47 -3.15 1.47
C LYS A 217 -15.22 -2.95 2.32
N SER A 218 -15.27 -1.97 3.20
CA SER A 218 -14.17 -1.71 4.12
C SER A 218 -14.00 -2.87 5.11
N LEU A 219 -12.76 -3.03 5.56
CA LEU A 219 -12.39 -3.99 6.58
C LEU A 219 -12.37 -3.33 7.95
N ARG A 220 -12.32 -4.12 9.02
CA ARG A 220 -12.25 -3.65 10.40
C ARG A 220 -11.02 -2.78 10.62
N GLN A 221 -11.21 -1.66 11.30
CA GLN A 221 -10.15 -0.72 11.70
C GLN A 221 -10.32 -0.35 13.16
N VAL A 222 -9.19 -0.12 13.83
CA VAL A 222 -9.16 0.29 15.26
C VAL A 222 -8.65 1.72 15.41
N ASP A 223 -8.22 2.35 14.31
CA ASP A 223 -7.79 3.73 14.15
C ASP A 223 -6.57 4.10 15.01
N PHE A 224 -5.58 3.24 14.95
CA PHE A 224 -4.22 3.53 15.37
C PHE A 224 -3.22 3.24 14.23
N LEU A 225 -2.06 3.89 14.26
CA LEU A 225 -1.01 3.70 13.26
C LEU A 225 0.27 3.19 13.92
N ALA A 226 1.10 2.50 13.13
CA ALA A 226 2.42 2.04 13.56
C ALA A 226 3.31 3.21 13.97
N ALA A 227 4.19 2.97 14.93
CA ALA A 227 5.26 3.90 15.20
C ALA A 227 6.19 3.98 14.00
N ILE A 228 6.44 5.20 13.55
CA ILE A 228 7.43 5.50 12.52
C ILE A 228 8.29 6.66 12.97
N THR A 229 9.58 6.58 12.71
CA THR A 229 10.49 7.72 12.89
C THR A 229 10.16 8.77 11.82
N PRO A 230 9.82 10.01 12.20
CA PRO A 230 9.63 11.08 11.23
C PRO A 230 10.93 11.39 10.50
N VAL A 231 11.06 10.92 9.25
CA VAL A 231 12.20 11.19 8.39
C VAL A 231 11.83 12.27 7.39
N VAL A 232 12.67 13.30 7.29
CA VAL A 232 12.49 14.39 6.33
C VAL A 232 12.85 13.89 4.94
N ALA A 233 11.85 13.74 4.05
CA ALA A 233 12.09 13.39 2.64
C ALA A 233 12.50 14.63 1.82
N LYS A 234 11.85 15.76 2.07
CA LYS A 234 12.11 17.01 1.34
C LYS A 234 11.86 18.21 2.25
N VAL A 235 12.65 19.27 2.03
CA VAL A 235 12.45 20.59 2.64
C VAL A 235 12.20 21.60 1.53
N GLU A 236 11.10 22.34 1.63
CA GLU A 236 10.76 23.39 0.66
C GLU A 236 11.64 24.62 0.87
N PRO A 237 12.24 25.17 -0.19
CA PRO A 237 13.05 26.39 -0.09
C PRO A 237 12.26 27.58 0.49
N GLY A 238 12.90 28.35 1.38
CA GLY A 238 12.29 29.52 2.03
C GLY A 238 11.22 29.19 3.08
N SER A 239 11.06 27.91 3.44
CA SER A 239 10.14 27.45 4.48
C SER A 239 10.73 27.60 5.88
N ALA A 240 9.87 27.46 6.90
CA ALA A 240 10.30 27.42 8.30
C ALA A 240 11.33 26.31 8.58
N ALA A 241 11.18 25.16 7.93
CA ALA A 241 12.12 24.05 8.03
C ALA A 241 13.48 24.37 7.40
N ALA A 242 13.49 25.04 6.23
CA ALA A 242 14.72 25.47 5.57
C ALA A 242 15.47 26.52 6.42
N GLU A 243 14.74 27.50 6.96
CA GLU A 243 15.31 28.52 7.84
C GLU A 243 15.87 27.93 9.15
N ALA A 244 15.21 26.90 9.68
CA ALA A 244 15.68 26.16 10.85
C ALA A 244 16.87 25.23 10.55
N GLY A 245 17.26 25.08 9.27
CA GLY A 245 18.39 24.26 8.84
C GLY A 245 18.09 22.76 8.81
N LEU A 246 16.82 22.36 8.72
CA LEU A 246 16.43 20.97 8.45
C LEU A 246 16.87 20.57 7.04
N LYS A 247 17.24 19.30 6.89
CA LYS A 247 17.73 18.73 5.63
C LYS A 247 17.02 17.40 5.31
N PRO A 248 16.98 16.99 4.04
CA PRO A 248 16.59 15.63 3.70
C PRO A 248 17.40 14.59 4.48
N ASN A 249 16.74 13.49 4.86
CA ASN A 249 17.23 12.39 5.71
C ASN A 249 17.41 12.73 7.21
N ASP A 250 17.10 13.93 7.66
CA ASP A 250 16.99 14.21 9.09
C ASP A 250 15.91 13.34 9.74
N GLN A 251 16.21 12.75 10.88
CA GLN A 251 15.26 11.97 11.67
C GLN A 251 14.86 12.80 12.90
N ILE A 252 13.59 13.12 13.03
CA ILE A 252 13.10 13.84 14.22
C ILE A 252 12.80 12.81 15.30
N ILE A 253 13.60 12.79 16.36
CA ILE A 253 13.51 11.77 17.41
C ILE A 253 12.76 12.25 18.66
N ALA A 254 12.70 13.55 18.89
CA ALA A 254 11.95 14.12 20.01
C ALA A 254 11.44 15.52 19.71
N VAL A 255 10.37 15.92 20.40
CA VAL A 255 9.84 17.28 20.49
C VAL A 255 9.80 17.66 21.96
N ASP A 256 10.35 18.80 22.32
CA ASP A 256 10.43 19.28 23.71
C ASP A 256 11.02 18.21 24.67
N GLY A 257 12.11 17.57 24.23
CA GLY A 257 12.78 16.48 24.96
C GLY A 257 11.99 15.18 25.09
N ARG A 258 10.75 15.13 24.61
CA ARG A 258 9.91 13.92 24.66
C ARG A 258 10.02 13.16 23.34
N LYS A 259 10.35 11.86 23.44
CA LYS A 259 10.40 10.96 22.28
C LYS A 259 9.08 11.00 21.51
N ILE A 260 9.16 11.05 20.19
CA ILE A 260 8.00 10.97 19.31
C ILE A 260 8.00 9.65 18.52
N TYR A 261 6.82 9.20 18.18
CA TYR A 261 6.58 7.94 17.47
C TYR A 261 5.87 8.16 16.14
N TYR A 262 5.53 9.43 15.82
CA TYR A 262 4.82 9.78 14.60
C TYR A 262 4.92 11.30 14.32
N PRO A 263 4.93 11.76 13.04
CA PRO A 263 5.06 13.18 12.70
C PRO A 263 4.00 14.09 13.31
N GLN A 264 2.76 13.61 13.47
CA GLN A 264 1.63 14.37 14.03
C GLN A 264 1.94 14.97 15.41
N ARG A 265 2.83 14.36 16.19
CA ARG A 265 3.21 14.89 17.49
C ARG A 265 3.83 16.29 17.43
N ILE A 266 4.47 16.64 16.32
CA ILE A 266 5.02 17.99 16.09
C ILE A 266 3.86 19.00 15.98
N THR A 267 2.83 18.65 15.20
CA THR A 267 1.63 19.48 15.03
C THR A 267 0.84 19.62 16.33
N GLU A 268 0.65 18.52 17.06
CA GLU A 268 -0.04 18.53 18.34
C GLU A 268 0.67 19.42 19.36
N TRP A 269 2.00 19.38 19.41
CA TRP A 269 2.77 20.26 20.28
C TRP A 269 2.57 21.73 19.91
N ALA A 270 2.61 22.05 18.62
CA ALA A 270 2.39 23.41 18.12
C ALA A 270 0.98 23.94 18.42
N GLN A 271 -0.05 23.07 18.39
CA GLN A 271 -1.42 23.42 18.78
C GLN A 271 -1.53 23.74 20.28
N GLN A 272 -0.82 22.99 21.12
CA GLN A 272 -0.78 23.21 22.56
C GLN A 272 0.03 24.46 22.96
N HIS A 273 0.94 24.90 22.07
CA HIS A 273 1.84 26.03 22.30
C HIS A 273 1.81 27.03 21.13
N PRO A 274 0.67 27.67 20.86
CA PRO A 274 0.48 28.49 19.68
C PRO A 274 1.49 29.64 19.64
N GLY A 275 2.17 29.78 18.49
CA GLY A 275 3.15 30.85 18.25
C GLY A 275 4.54 30.62 18.87
N GLN A 276 4.77 29.56 19.63
CA GLN A 276 6.07 29.26 20.21
C GLN A 276 6.97 28.51 19.22
N MET A 277 8.29 28.67 19.41
CA MET A 277 9.29 27.90 18.68
C MET A 277 9.20 26.42 19.07
N ILE A 278 9.15 25.52 18.10
CA ILE A 278 9.01 24.06 18.33
C ILE A 278 10.43 23.49 18.53
N PRO A 279 10.76 23.02 19.76
CA PRO A 279 12.09 22.48 20.03
C PRO A 279 12.18 21.03 19.55
N LEU A 280 12.93 20.80 18.46
CA LEU A 280 13.16 19.50 17.85
C LEU A 280 14.51 18.93 18.24
N THR A 281 14.56 17.65 18.60
CA THR A 281 15.79 16.88 18.64
C THR A 281 15.87 16.05 17.34
N VAL A 282 16.91 16.32 16.57
CA VAL A 282 17.13 15.76 15.23
C VAL A 282 18.36 14.88 15.25
N LEU A 283 18.26 13.69 14.68
CA LEU A 283 19.40 12.81 14.42
C LEU A 283 19.82 12.99 12.95
N ARG A 284 21.01 13.52 12.71
CA ARG A 284 21.66 13.72 11.40
C ARG A 284 23.05 13.08 11.43
N ASP A 285 23.33 12.17 10.51
CA ASP A 285 24.63 11.48 10.40
C ASP A 285 25.13 10.91 11.76
N ASN A 286 24.22 10.30 12.53
CA ASN A 286 24.42 9.78 13.89
C ASN A 286 24.71 10.83 14.97
N ALA A 287 24.69 12.13 14.66
CA ALA A 287 24.82 13.21 15.62
C ALA A 287 23.44 13.76 16.02
N GLN A 288 23.24 14.00 17.32
CA GLN A 288 22.04 14.67 17.80
C GLN A 288 22.21 16.19 17.74
N LEU A 289 21.24 16.85 17.11
CA LEU A 289 21.16 18.29 16.96
C LEU A 289 19.92 18.83 17.63
N GLN A 290 19.97 19.98 18.24
CA GLN A 290 18.82 20.74 18.71
C GLN A 290 18.47 21.79 17.66
N ILE A 291 17.25 21.71 17.12
CA ILE A 291 16.75 22.63 16.10
C ILE A 291 15.46 23.26 16.60
N SER A 292 15.37 24.57 16.53
CA SER A 292 14.16 25.32 16.86
C SER A 292 13.41 25.67 15.58
N LEU A 293 12.27 25.02 15.37
CA LEU A 293 11.42 25.24 14.21
C LEU A 293 10.41 26.36 14.52
N ARG A 294 10.40 27.43 13.73
CA ARG A 294 9.41 28.48 13.94
C ARG A 294 8.01 28.03 13.53
N PRO A 295 6.97 28.51 14.24
CA PRO A 295 5.60 28.24 13.81
C PRO A 295 5.36 28.78 12.40
N SER A 296 4.71 27.98 11.58
CA SER A 296 4.41 28.33 10.18
C SER A 296 2.92 28.43 10.02
N ARG A 297 2.46 29.50 9.37
CA ARG A 297 1.05 29.66 9.04
C ARG A 297 0.73 28.90 7.76
N PRO A 298 -0.42 28.20 7.67
CA PRO A 298 -0.79 27.45 6.48
C PRO A 298 -0.86 28.33 5.24
N ILE A 299 -0.36 27.82 4.12
CA ILE A 299 -0.47 28.46 2.80
C ILE A 299 -1.54 27.72 2.00
N ILE A 300 -2.42 28.44 1.39
CA ILE A 300 -3.48 27.91 0.52
C ILE A 300 -2.84 27.52 -0.82
N ASN A 301 -2.82 26.23 -1.13
CA ASN A 301 -2.24 25.70 -2.37
C ASN A 301 -3.21 25.84 -3.55
N SER A 302 -4.49 25.60 -3.31
CA SER A 302 -5.52 25.76 -4.32
C SER A 302 -6.87 26.15 -3.71
N VAL A 303 -7.68 26.79 -4.52
CA VAL A 303 -9.07 27.17 -4.20
C VAL A 303 -9.98 26.51 -5.23
N ILE A 304 -11.02 25.86 -4.75
CA ILE A 304 -12.03 25.23 -5.62
C ILE A 304 -12.84 26.33 -6.32
N LYS A 305 -13.00 26.21 -7.63
CA LYS A 305 -13.80 27.11 -8.42
C LYS A 305 -15.27 27.15 -7.95
N ASN A 306 -15.82 28.34 -7.83
CA ASN A 306 -17.17 28.62 -7.32
C ASN A 306 -17.38 28.20 -5.84
N SER A 307 -16.31 27.96 -5.09
CA SER A 307 -16.39 27.67 -3.66
C SER A 307 -16.67 28.92 -2.83
N PRO A 308 -17.12 28.76 -1.57
CA PRO A 308 -17.31 29.88 -0.65
C PRO A 308 -16.03 30.72 -0.46
N ALA A 309 -14.87 30.10 -0.48
CA ALA A 309 -13.58 30.80 -0.34
C ALA A 309 -13.22 31.61 -1.58
N GLU A 310 -13.43 31.08 -2.79
CA GLU A 310 -13.19 31.84 -4.04
C GLU A 310 -14.10 33.07 -4.13
N VAL A 311 -15.41 32.90 -3.84
CA VAL A 311 -16.38 33.99 -3.82
C VAL A 311 -16.00 35.09 -2.82
N ALA A 312 -15.39 34.68 -1.70
CA ALA A 312 -14.89 35.59 -0.68
C ALA A 312 -13.54 36.25 -1.01
N GLY A 313 -12.95 35.96 -2.19
CA GLY A 313 -11.74 36.58 -2.70
C GLY A 313 -10.44 35.91 -2.23
N VAL A 314 -10.51 34.74 -1.62
CA VAL A 314 -9.35 33.93 -1.21
C VAL A 314 -8.68 33.31 -2.44
N ARG A 315 -7.36 33.28 -2.48
CA ARG A 315 -6.56 32.83 -3.63
C ARG A 315 -5.47 31.83 -3.23
N ALA A 316 -5.04 31.05 -4.19
CA ALA A 316 -3.82 30.24 -4.01
C ALA A 316 -2.62 31.16 -3.75
N GLY A 317 -1.75 30.75 -2.82
CA GLY A 317 -0.63 31.51 -2.30
C GLY A 317 -0.95 32.37 -1.07
N ASP A 318 -2.22 32.54 -0.73
CA ASP A 318 -2.62 33.26 0.49
C ASP A 318 -2.17 32.48 1.73
N ARG A 319 -1.73 33.21 2.76
CA ARG A 319 -1.33 32.65 4.05
C ARG A 319 -2.43 32.89 5.08
N ILE A 320 -2.90 31.83 5.72
CA ILE A 320 -3.94 31.93 6.75
C ILE A 320 -3.35 32.52 8.02
N ILE A 321 -3.97 33.61 8.49
CA ILE A 321 -3.53 34.36 9.69
C ILE A 321 -4.37 33.99 10.89
N ALA A 322 -5.70 34.03 10.73
CA ALA A 322 -6.62 33.79 11.81
C ALA A 322 -7.96 33.22 11.30
N LEU A 323 -8.66 32.51 12.17
CA LEU A 323 -10.03 32.07 11.98
C LEU A 323 -10.86 32.51 13.19
N ASN A 324 -11.92 33.29 12.97
CA ASN A 324 -12.72 33.91 14.05
C ASN A 324 -11.85 34.61 15.13
N ASP A 325 -10.88 35.42 14.68
CA ASP A 325 -9.91 36.14 15.52
C ASP A 325 -8.91 35.25 16.28
N ASN A 326 -9.01 33.90 16.22
CA ASN A 326 -8.02 32.99 16.74
C ASN A 326 -6.85 32.87 15.75
N GLN A 327 -5.63 33.11 16.24
CA GLN A 327 -4.42 32.96 15.42
C GLN A 327 -4.25 31.50 15.00
N ILE A 328 -3.94 31.29 13.72
CA ILE A 328 -3.75 29.97 13.13
C ILE A 328 -2.27 29.73 12.83
N TYR A 329 -1.75 28.59 13.29
CA TYR A 329 -0.37 28.15 13.11
C TYR A 329 -0.25 26.75 12.53
N ASP A 330 -1.37 26.11 12.19
CA ASP A 330 -1.42 24.79 11.55
C ASP A 330 -2.73 24.59 10.77
N TRP A 331 -2.70 23.69 9.80
CA TRP A 331 -3.85 23.40 8.95
C TRP A 331 -4.94 22.60 9.68
N LEU A 332 -4.54 21.71 10.58
CA LEU A 332 -5.51 20.87 11.30
C LEU A 332 -6.46 21.71 12.17
N THR A 333 -5.96 22.78 12.78
CA THR A 333 -6.81 23.74 13.51
C THR A 333 -7.89 24.35 12.60
N VAL A 334 -7.57 24.66 11.35
CA VAL A 334 -8.56 25.16 10.37
C VAL A 334 -9.60 24.09 10.09
N VAL A 335 -9.18 22.87 9.80
CA VAL A 335 -10.07 21.72 9.49
C VAL A 335 -11.03 21.48 10.66
N THR A 336 -10.49 21.32 11.86
CA THR A 336 -11.28 21.06 13.07
C THR A 336 -12.30 22.16 13.34
N HIS A 337 -11.93 23.43 13.18
CA HIS A 337 -12.86 24.54 13.35
C HIS A 337 -14.02 24.53 12.32
N VAL A 338 -13.72 24.19 11.08
CA VAL A 338 -14.73 24.08 10.02
C VAL A 338 -15.69 22.93 10.30
N GLU A 339 -15.17 21.77 10.70
CA GLU A 339 -15.97 20.58 11.03
C GLU A 339 -16.87 20.77 12.25
N GLN A 340 -16.38 21.48 13.25
CA GLN A 340 -17.15 21.78 14.47
C GLN A 340 -18.22 22.88 14.29
N ASN A 341 -18.18 23.60 13.17
CA ASN A 341 -19.09 24.71 12.90
C ASN A 341 -19.80 24.59 11.53
N PRO A 342 -20.47 23.45 11.25
CA PRO A 342 -21.18 23.28 10.00
C PRO A 342 -22.31 24.32 9.86
N GLY A 343 -22.38 24.98 8.69
CA GLY A 343 -23.42 25.97 8.41
C GLY A 343 -23.35 27.26 9.22
N LYS A 344 -22.29 27.50 10.01
CA LYS A 344 -22.05 28.76 10.68
C LYS A 344 -21.03 29.59 9.92
N PRO A 345 -21.27 30.90 9.72
CA PRO A 345 -20.30 31.75 9.05
C PRO A 345 -19.02 31.88 9.88
N LEU A 346 -17.88 31.69 9.23
CA LEU A 346 -16.54 31.84 9.80
C LEU A 346 -15.85 33.06 9.19
N THR A 347 -15.09 33.79 9.98
CA THR A 347 -14.26 34.90 9.47
C THR A 347 -12.83 34.40 9.29
N LEU A 348 -12.43 34.18 8.03
CA LEU A 348 -11.07 33.80 7.66
C LEU A 348 -10.24 35.06 7.39
N THR A 349 -9.13 35.24 8.11
CA THR A 349 -8.16 36.30 7.83
C THR A 349 -6.97 35.70 7.10
N VAL A 350 -6.68 36.19 5.89
CA VAL A 350 -5.54 35.75 5.09
C VAL A 350 -4.64 36.92 4.72
N GLN A 351 -3.35 36.64 4.58
CA GLN A 351 -2.33 37.55 4.07
C GLN A 351 -2.18 37.32 2.57
N GLN A 352 -2.42 38.38 1.77
CA GLN A 352 -2.27 38.44 0.32
C GLN A 352 -1.14 39.42 -0.02
N GLY A 353 0.10 38.94 -0.16
CA GLY A 353 1.27 39.81 -0.22
C GLY A 353 1.36 40.69 1.02
N ASP A 354 1.35 42.02 0.84
CA ASP A 354 1.43 42.99 1.95
C ASP A 354 0.08 43.37 2.56
N LYS A 355 -1.04 42.86 2.02
CA LYS A 355 -2.39 43.18 2.46
C LYS A 355 -3.03 42.02 3.21
N GLN A 356 -3.89 42.37 4.18
CA GLN A 356 -4.74 41.38 4.83
C GLN A 356 -6.17 41.47 4.28
N LEU A 357 -6.74 40.31 3.97
CA LEU A 357 -8.13 40.16 3.63
C LEU A 357 -8.86 39.44 4.79
N LYS A 358 -9.93 40.08 5.30
CA LYS A 358 -10.87 39.42 6.20
C LYS A 358 -12.09 38.97 5.39
N ALA A 359 -12.23 37.68 5.20
CA ALA A 359 -13.28 37.07 4.37
C ALA A 359 -14.28 36.37 5.29
N ARG A 360 -15.56 36.73 5.21
CA ARG A 360 -16.63 36.01 5.89
C ARG A 360 -17.11 34.88 5.00
N ILE A 361 -16.90 33.64 5.41
CA ILE A 361 -17.14 32.44 4.61
C ILE A 361 -18.15 31.54 5.34
N LEU A 362 -19.15 31.05 4.63
CA LEU A 362 -20.08 30.04 5.11
C LEU A 362 -19.61 28.66 4.61
N PRO A 363 -19.18 27.74 5.51
CA PRO A 363 -18.82 26.40 5.10
C PRO A 363 -20.01 25.70 4.42
N GLN A 364 -19.78 25.04 3.31
CA GLN A 364 -20.79 24.28 2.57
C GLN A 364 -20.45 22.81 2.60
N THR A 365 -21.47 21.96 2.70
CA THR A 365 -21.33 20.52 2.54
C THR A 365 -21.70 20.16 1.10
N PRO A 366 -20.73 19.81 0.24
CA PRO A 366 -21.02 19.41 -1.13
C PRO A 366 -21.92 18.17 -1.20
N ASP A 367 -22.70 18.05 -2.29
CA ASP A 367 -23.54 16.88 -2.50
C ASP A 367 -22.72 15.58 -2.45
N GLY A 368 -23.17 14.63 -1.64
CA GLY A 368 -22.51 13.33 -1.44
C GLY A 368 -21.35 13.35 -0.45
N GLN A 369 -21.04 14.47 0.19
CA GLN A 369 -20.03 14.56 1.25
C GLN A 369 -20.70 14.80 2.62
N LYS A 370 -20.06 14.29 3.69
CA LYS A 370 -20.56 14.45 5.07
C LYS A 370 -19.93 15.66 5.78
N GLN A 371 -18.83 16.19 5.26
CA GLN A 371 -18.04 17.24 5.90
C GLN A 371 -18.26 18.59 5.25
N ALA A 372 -18.39 19.62 6.09
CA ALA A 372 -18.45 21.00 5.63
C ALA A 372 -17.05 21.47 5.18
N MET A 373 -17.00 22.23 4.08
CA MET A 373 -15.75 22.69 3.47
C MET A 373 -15.80 24.17 3.15
N LEU A 374 -14.65 24.84 3.21
CA LEU A 374 -14.48 26.22 2.72
C LEU A 374 -14.15 26.26 1.23
N GLY A 375 -13.71 25.12 0.67
CA GLY A 375 -13.25 25.01 -0.72
C GLY A 375 -11.82 25.48 -0.93
N ILE A 376 -10.98 25.33 0.09
CA ILE A 376 -9.54 25.58 0.03
C ILE A 376 -8.77 24.31 0.38
N TYR A 377 -7.61 24.16 -0.25
CA TYR A 377 -6.64 23.10 0.09
C TYR A 377 -5.34 23.74 0.54
N SER A 378 -4.80 23.23 1.64
CA SER A 378 -3.44 23.52 2.08
C SER A 378 -2.63 22.23 2.04
N SER A 379 -1.35 22.30 1.74
CA SER A 379 -0.47 21.14 1.90
C SER A 379 -0.27 20.84 3.39
N ASP A 380 -0.20 19.56 3.76
CA ASP A 380 0.17 19.11 5.10
C ASP A 380 1.59 19.57 5.51
N ALA A 381 2.36 20.09 4.56
CA ALA A 381 3.69 20.65 4.77
C ALA A 381 3.63 22.06 5.39
N SER A 382 2.90 22.26 6.49
CA SER A 382 2.75 23.54 7.18
C SER A 382 4.09 24.19 7.53
N TYR A 383 5.14 23.38 7.70
CA TYR A 383 6.49 23.83 7.98
C TYR A 383 7.43 23.77 6.77
N GLY A 384 6.92 23.33 5.62
CA GLY A 384 7.71 23.06 4.42
C GLY A 384 8.46 21.73 4.47
N ILE A 385 7.97 20.78 5.28
CA ILE A 385 8.51 19.42 5.40
C ILE A 385 7.63 18.45 4.65
N THR A 386 8.22 17.66 3.77
CA THR A 386 7.60 16.42 3.27
C THR A 386 8.22 15.27 4.05
N TRP A 387 7.38 14.43 4.64
CA TRP A 387 7.81 13.27 5.42
C TRP A 387 7.95 12.04 4.53
N ASP A 388 8.91 11.17 4.86
CA ASP A 388 8.92 9.81 4.32
C ASP A 388 7.80 9.01 4.97
N ALA A 389 6.87 8.53 4.16
CA ALA A 389 5.69 7.80 4.64
C ALA A 389 6.04 6.43 5.27
N GLY A 390 7.19 5.85 4.92
CA GLY A 390 7.68 4.58 5.46
C GLY A 390 8.46 4.72 6.76
N GLY A 391 8.79 5.95 7.17
CA GLY A 391 9.73 6.20 8.26
C GLY A 391 11.15 5.76 7.91
N LYS A 392 11.89 5.26 8.89
CA LYS A 392 13.21 4.72 8.65
C LYS A 392 13.13 3.40 7.89
N MET A 393 13.71 3.36 6.70
CA MET A 393 13.80 2.14 5.90
C MET A 393 14.99 1.29 6.34
N THR A 394 14.78 -0.02 6.46
CA THR A 394 15.84 -1.00 6.71
C THR A 394 15.93 -1.98 5.54
N ILE A 395 17.14 -2.41 5.18
CA ILE A 395 17.32 -3.43 4.16
C ILE A 395 17.38 -4.79 4.85
N ALA A 396 16.40 -5.65 4.54
CA ALA A 396 16.30 -6.99 5.11
C ALA A 396 16.77 -8.06 4.10
N HIS A 397 17.63 -8.94 4.54
CA HIS A 397 18.14 -10.11 3.79
C HIS A 397 17.47 -11.39 4.31
N THR A 398 16.14 -11.48 4.10
CA THR A 398 15.35 -12.64 4.54
C THR A 398 15.72 -13.87 3.71
N SER A 399 15.94 -15.01 4.35
CA SER A 399 16.33 -16.24 3.66
C SER A 399 15.27 -16.72 2.67
N PRO A 400 15.64 -17.42 1.56
CA PRO A 400 14.65 -17.91 0.59
C PRO A 400 13.59 -18.81 1.21
N LEU A 401 13.95 -19.65 2.19
CA LEU A 401 13.00 -20.53 2.86
C LEU A 401 11.99 -19.76 3.71
N GLU A 402 12.44 -18.73 4.43
CA GLU A 402 11.52 -17.84 5.18
C GLU A 402 10.57 -17.08 4.27
N GLN A 403 11.06 -16.59 3.13
CA GLN A 403 10.20 -15.92 2.14
C GLN A 403 9.13 -16.85 1.58
N ILE A 404 9.50 -18.08 1.23
CA ILE A 404 8.56 -19.09 0.72
C ILE A 404 7.56 -19.49 1.82
N SER A 405 8.03 -19.75 3.04
CA SER A 405 7.19 -20.09 4.18
C SER A 405 6.16 -18.98 4.46
N ALA A 406 6.61 -17.73 4.47
CA ALA A 406 5.71 -16.57 4.64
C ALA A 406 4.69 -16.45 3.49
N GLY A 407 5.08 -16.74 2.24
CA GLY A 407 4.18 -16.78 1.09
C GLY A 407 3.11 -17.86 1.24
N VAL A 408 3.48 -19.07 1.61
CA VAL A 408 2.56 -20.19 1.88
C VAL A 408 1.60 -19.83 3.02
N GLN A 409 2.12 -19.28 4.12
CA GLN A 409 1.31 -18.87 5.27
C GLN A 409 0.35 -17.72 4.90
N THR A 410 0.77 -16.76 4.09
CA THR A 410 -0.09 -15.70 3.56
C THR A 410 -1.27 -16.30 2.79
N LEU A 411 -1.02 -17.27 1.92
CA LEU A 411 -2.09 -17.93 1.15
C LEU A 411 -3.02 -18.72 2.06
N THR A 412 -2.48 -19.53 2.98
CA THR A 412 -3.32 -20.33 3.90
C THR A 412 -4.16 -19.43 4.81
N ASN A 413 -3.59 -18.32 5.29
CA ASN A 413 -4.30 -17.31 6.05
C ASN A 413 -5.44 -16.68 5.24
N THR A 414 -5.18 -16.33 3.97
CA THR A 414 -6.20 -15.73 3.07
C THR A 414 -7.32 -16.71 2.78
N VAL A 415 -7.00 -17.95 2.43
CA VAL A 415 -7.99 -18.99 2.16
C VAL A 415 -8.82 -19.30 3.41
N GLY A 416 -8.17 -19.43 4.58
CA GLY A 416 -8.86 -19.62 5.86
C GLY A 416 -9.85 -18.48 6.17
N ALA A 417 -9.44 -17.23 5.93
CA ALA A 417 -10.31 -16.08 6.12
C ALA A 417 -11.48 -16.04 5.12
N LEU A 418 -11.27 -16.44 3.87
CA LEU A 418 -12.34 -16.52 2.86
C LEU A 418 -13.37 -17.59 3.16
N LEU A 419 -12.95 -18.70 3.77
CA LEU A 419 -13.82 -19.82 4.14
C LEU A 419 -14.58 -19.57 5.45
N SER A 420 -14.11 -18.64 6.30
CA SER A 420 -14.81 -18.30 7.55
C SER A 420 -16.08 -17.50 7.27
N PRO A 421 -17.26 -17.97 7.75
CA PRO A 421 -18.53 -17.24 7.60
C PRO A 421 -18.52 -15.88 8.31
N GLN A 422 -17.77 -15.75 9.41
CA GLN A 422 -17.74 -14.56 10.28
C GLN A 422 -16.69 -13.55 9.82
N SER A 423 -15.78 -13.93 8.92
CA SER A 423 -14.75 -13.04 8.38
C SER A 423 -15.36 -11.95 7.48
N ASP A 424 -14.85 -10.74 7.61
CA ASP A 424 -15.18 -9.64 6.69
C ASP A 424 -14.47 -9.77 5.33
N ILE A 425 -13.45 -10.64 5.23
CA ILE A 425 -12.71 -10.88 3.99
C ILE A 425 -13.58 -11.76 3.06
N LYS A 426 -13.88 -11.24 1.87
CA LYS A 426 -14.69 -11.92 0.84
C LYS A 426 -13.97 -11.87 -0.50
N LEU A 427 -14.43 -12.63 -1.49
CA LEU A 427 -13.84 -12.72 -2.84
C LEU A 427 -13.63 -11.34 -3.50
N GLN A 428 -14.48 -10.36 -3.21
CA GLN A 428 -14.31 -8.98 -3.71
C GLN A 428 -13.00 -8.31 -3.27
N HIS A 429 -12.35 -8.79 -2.20
CA HIS A 429 -11.07 -8.27 -1.72
C HIS A 429 -9.87 -8.91 -2.44
N MET A 430 -10.08 -9.96 -3.22
CA MET A 430 -9.03 -10.54 -4.04
C MET A 430 -8.69 -9.64 -5.24
N SER A 431 -7.43 -9.63 -5.60
CA SER A 431 -6.92 -8.85 -6.72
C SER A 431 -6.91 -9.66 -8.00
N GLY A 432 -7.57 -9.15 -9.04
CA GLY A 432 -7.46 -9.71 -10.40
C GLY A 432 -6.19 -9.22 -11.12
N PRO A 433 -5.93 -9.70 -12.37
CA PRO A 433 -4.73 -9.39 -13.14
C PRO A 433 -4.43 -7.89 -13.27
N ILE A 434 -5.45 -7.07 -13.49
CA ILE A 434 -5.30 -5.60 -13.60
C ILE A 434 -4.75 -5.00 -12.31
N MET A 435 -5.23 -5.45 -11.15
CA MET A 435 -4.74 -4.96 -9.87
C MET A 435 -3.31 -5.42 -9.58
N ILE A 436 -2.93 -6.61 -10.02
CA ILE A 436 -1.56 -7.13 -9.92
C ILE A 436 -0.63 -6.24 -10.77
N MET A 437 -0.99 -5.94 -12.01
CA MET A 437 -0.23 -5.02 -12.86
C MET A 437 -0.13 -3.62 -12.26
N ARG A 438 -1.22 -3.11 -11.68
CA ARG A 438 -1.21 -1.82 -10.94
C ARG A 438 -0.26 -1.86 -9.75
N THR A 439 -0.22 -2.96 -9.01
CA THR A 439 0.73 -3.13 -7.90
C THR A 439 2.18 -3.03 -8.38
N TYR A 440 2.55 -3.75 -9.45
CA TYR A 440 3.88 -3.62 -10.06
C TYR A 440 4.17 -2.18 -10.49
N TYR A 441 3.20 -1.51 -11.12
CA TYR A 441 3.36 -0.11 -11.54
C TYR A 441 3.67 0.80 -10.34
N ILE A 442 2.96 0.65 -9.23
CA ILE A 442 3.21 1.43 -8.00
C ILE A 442 4.59 1.10 -7.41
N LEU A 443 4.97 -0.19 -7.37
CA LEU A 443 6.26 -0.61 -6.87
C LEU A 443 7.41 0.00 -7.69
N PHE A 444 7.35 -0.03 -9.02
CA PHE A 444 8.38 0.54 -9.89
C PHE A 444 8.46 2.07 -9.84
N GLN A 445 7.47 2.76 -9.29
CA GLN A 445 7.55 4.20 -9.03
C GLN A 445 8.46 4.56 -7.85
N SER A 446 8.73 3.61 -6.93
CA SER A 446 9.59 3.84 -5.78
C SER A 446 11.07 3.73 -6.15
N ASP A 447 11.94 4.32 -5.31
CA ASP A 447 13.40 4.26 -5.49
C ASP A 447 13.95 2.82 -5.39
N PHE A 448 13.23 1.92 -4.73
CA PHE A 448 13.55 0.51 -4.58
C PHE A 448 12.67 -0.39 -5.45
N GLY A 449 12.15 0.13 -6.56
CA GLY A 449 11.08 -0.50 -7.34
C GLY A 449 11.36 -1.93 -7.75
N TRP A 450 12.55 -2.23 -8.27
CA TRP A 450 12.90 -3.57 -8.73
C TRP A 450 13.06 -4.59 -7.59
N GLN A 451 13.59 -4.19 -6.41
CA GLN A 451 13.69 -5.07 -5.25
C GLN A 451 12.32 -5.45 -4.70
N LEU A 452 11.42 -4.46 -4.62
CA LEU A 452 10.02 -4.67 -4.21
C LEU A 452 9.25 -5.50 -5.23
N ALA A 453 9.47 -5.28 -6.52
CA ALA A 453 8.87 -6.06 -7.60
C ALA A 453 9.33 -7.53 -7.58
N LEU A 454 10.63 -7.79 -7.35
CA LEU A 454 11.15 -9.14 -7.16
C LEU A 454 10.51 -9.84 -5.96
N TRP A 455 10.46 -9.17 -4.81
CA TRP A 455 9.82 -9.72 -3.62
C TRP A 455 8.32 -9.99 -3.84
N PHE A 456 7.61 -9.07 -4.46
CA PHE A 456 6.19 -9.29 -4.81
C PHE A 456 6.03 -10.47 -5.76
N SER A 457 6.97 -10.65 -6.70
CA SER A 457 7.00 -11.79 -7.62
C SER A 457 7.21 -13.13 -6.91
N VAL A 458 7.96 -13.17 -5.80
CA VAL A 458 8.08 -14.37 -4.96
C VAL A 458 6.70 -14.78 -4.44
N VAL A 459 6.00 -13.84 -3.79
CA VAL A 459 4.65 -14.08 -3.24
C VAL A 459 3.67 -14.49 -4.34
N PHE A 460 3.70 -13.78 -5.47
CA PHE A 460 2.81 -14.06 -6.60
C PHE A 460 3.03 -15.48 -7.17
N ASN A 461 4.29 -15.89 -7.41
CA ASN A 461 4.59 -17.22 -7.96
C ASN A 461 4.28 -18.35 -6.98
N ILE A 462 4.42 -18.15 -5.67
CA ILE A 462 3.99 -19.13 -4.67
C ILE A 462 2.47 -19.30 -4.74
N ASN A 463 1.73 -18.19 -4.79
CA ASN A 463 0.27 -18.23 -4.92
C ASN A 463 -0.15 -18.91 -6.22
N LEU A 464 0.48 -18.56 -7.35
CA LEU A 464 0.22 -19.18 -8.66
C LEU A 464 0.50 -20.68 -8.64
N ALA A 465 1.62 -21.11 -8.03
CA ALA A 465 1.99 -22.52 -7.92
C ALA A 465 0.95 -23.31 -7.10
N ILE A 466 0.53 -22.78 -5.95
CA ILE A 466 -0.37 -23.52 -5.05
C ILE A 466 -1.82 -23.50 -5.57
N ILE A 467 -2.32 -22.34 -6.04
CA ILE A 467 -3.71 -22.23 -6.52
C ILE A 467 -3.94 -23.14 -7.72
N ASN A 468 -2.97 -23.26 -8.64
CA ASN A 468 -3.07 -24.14 -9.81
C ASN A 468 -2.95 -25.63 -9.48
N LEU A 469 -2.56 -25.99 -8.26
CA LEU A 469 -2.60 -27.37 -7.77
C LEU A 469 -3.93 -27.74 -7.08
N LEU A 470 -4.73 -26.73 -6.72
CA LEU A 470 -6.03 -26.95 -6.13
C LEU A 470 -7.03 -27.41 -7.23
N PRO A 471 -7.93 -28.36 -6.94
CA PRO A 471 -8.94 -28.81 -7.88
C PRO A 471 -10.09 -27.79 -8.03
N ILE A 472 -9.72 -26.54 -8.32
CA ILE A 472 -10.68 -25.47 -8.56
C ILE A 472 -10.92 -25.43 -10.07
N PRO A 473 -12.19 -25.57 -10.52
CA PRO A 473 -12.50 -25.41 -11.94
C PRO A 473 -12.00 -24.04 -12.41
N VAL A 474 -11.23 -24.05 -13.50
CA VAL A 474 -10.71 -22.80 -14.09
C VAL A 474 -11.91 -21.91 -14.44
N LEU A 475 -11.92 -20.70 -13.87
CA LEU A 475 -12.87 -19.64 -14.21
C LEU A 475 -12.53 -19.05 -15.58
#